data_fe0f4c21a4a1f60d62e5870076af39be
#
_entry.id   fe0f4c21a4a1f60d62e5870076af39be
#
_cell.length_a   1.000
_cell.length_b   1.000
_cell.length_c   1.000
_cell.angle_alpha   90.00
_cell.angle_beta   90.00
_cell.angle_gamma   90.00
#
_symmetry.space_group_name_H-M   'P 1'
#
loop_
_entity.id
_entity.type
_entity.pdbx_description
1 polymer ?
#
loop_
_entity_poly.entity_id
_entity_poly.type
_entity_poly.pdbx_seq_one_letter_code
_entity_poly.pdbx_strand_id
1 'polypeptide(L)'
;GRVLPAERLGFSKSGKRIYFHSDGRLKKVGETLMNPDLADTLERIAKVGADDFYNGEIAQKIAADMALNGGLLTAQDLGNYSIEEKTPLKTNYRGLDVFTSNPPGGGIMLVEMLNILENFNLQELEHNSLEYIRIVSETMKRATIDKDRFVGDPNFVEIPLAKLTSKKYAHDVSKLIEKGEKAAVERLNPFYESKDTTQVSVVDKERNAF
;
A
#
# COMPACT_ATOMS: atom_id res chain seq x y z
N GLY A 1 8.06 -13.99 -8.43
CA GLY A 1 6.94 -13.24 -8.97
C GLY A 1 5.95 -14.18 -9.65
N ARG A 2 4.67 -14.06 -9.34
CA ARG A 2 3.63 -14.82 -10.06
C ARG A 2 3.52 -14.25 -11.47
N VAL A 3 3.74 -15.08 -12.47
CA VAL A 3 3.43 -14.72 -13.86
C VAL A 3 1.92 -14.75 -14.02
N LEU A 4 1.31 -13.62 -14.42
CA LEU A 4 -0.11 -13.60 -14.73
C LEU A 4 -0.39 -14.57 -15.88
N PRO A 5 -1.42 -15.42 -15.78
CA PRO A 5 -1.77 -16.30 -16.88
C PRO A 5 -2.04 -15.52 -18.17
N ALA A 6 -1.58 -16.02 -19.31
CA ALA A 6 -1.79 -15.41 -20.61
C ALA A 6 -3.27 -15.05 -20.87
N GLU A 7 -4.18 -15.87 -20.37
CA GLU A 7 -5.62 -15.65 -20.44
C GLU A 7 -6.06 -14.33 -19.82
N ARG A 8 -5.49 -13.94 -18.67
CA ARG A 8 -5.81 -12.66 -18.01
C ARG A 8 -5.28 -11.47 -18.79
N LEU A 9 -4.06 -11.58 -19.35
CA LEU A 9 -3.48 -10.52 -20.16
C LEU A 9 -4.25 -10.34 -21.49
N GLY A 10 -4.80 -11.42 -22.03
CA GLY A 10 -5.58 -11.43 -23.27
C GLY A 10 -7.09 -11.26 -23.09
N PHE A 11 -7.58 -10.97 -21.87
CA PHE A 11 -9.01 -10.85 -21.61
C PHE A 11 -9.66 -9.69 -22.39
N SER A 12 -9.01 -8.54 -22.43
CA SER A 12 -9.49 -7.36 -23.16
C SER A 12 -8.83 -7.21 -24.52
N LYS A 13 -9.49 -6.46 -25.43
CA LYS A 13 -8.90 -6.07 -26.71
C LYS A 13 -7.59 -5.28 -26.54
N SER A 14 -7.55 -4.38 -25.56
CA SER A 14 -6.36 -3.59 -25.23
C SER A 14 -5.23 -4.48 -24.71
N GLY A 15 -5.52 -5.41 -23.81
CA GLY A 15 -4.54 -6.38 -23.32
C GLY A 15 -3.94 -7.22 -24.45
N LYS A 16 -4.78 -7.71 -25.36
CA LYS A 16 -4.29 -8.44 -26.56
C LYS A 16 -3.33 -7.58 -27.39
N ARG A 17 -3.67 -6.31 -27.65
CA ARG A 17 -2.84 -5.40 -28.45
C ARG A 17 -1.49 -5.09 -27.79
N ILE A 18 -1.44 -4.98 -26.47
CA ILE A 18 -0.23 -4.62 -25.72
C ILE A 18 0.68 -5.83 -25.52
N TYR A 19 0.11 -6.95 -25.06
CA TYR A 19 0.88 -8.09 -24.54
C TYR A 19 1.09 -9.21 -25.58
N PHE A 20 0.41 -9.16 -26.72
CA PHE A 20 0.50 -10.22 -27.73
C PHE A 20 1.03 -9.67 -29.05
N HIS A 21 1.63 -10.55 -29.83
CA HIS A 21 1.93 -10.32 -31.24
C HIS A 21 0.67 -10.43 -32.09
N SER A 22 0.74 -9.95 -33.34
CA SER A 22 -0.36 -10.04 -34.30
C SER A 22 -0.78 -11.48 -34.62
N ASP A 23 0.14 -12.44 -34.44
CA ASP A 23 -0.11 -13.88 -34.64
C ASP A 23 -0.73 -14.56 -33.36
N GLY A 24 -1.02 -13.78 -32.32
CA GLY A 24 -1.63 -14.27 -31.09
C GLY A 24 -0.65 -14.85 -30.05
N ARG A 25 0.64 -14.86 -30.32
CA ARG A 25 1.65 -15.29 -29.34
C ARG A 25 1.85 -14.22 -28.27
N LEU A 26 1.94 -14.66 -27.00
CA LEU A 26 2.32 -13.78 -25.89
C LEU A 26 3.77 -13.29 -26.08
N LYS A 27 3.99 -12.00 -25.87
CA LYS A 27 5.32 -11.41 -25.83
C LYS A 27 6.15 -11.98 -24.68
N LYS A 28 7.44 -12.19 -24.91
CA LYS A 28 8.39 -12.80 -23.98
C LYS A 28 9.18 -11.75 -23.22
N VAL A 29 9.85 -12.19 -22.17
CA VAL A 29 10.83 -11.36 -21.43
C VAL A 29 11.91 -10.85 -22.39
N GLY A 30 12.20 -9.55 -22.35
CA GLY A 30 13.14 -8.87 -23.23
C GLY A 30 12.51 -8.26 -24.49
N GLU A 31 11.26 -8.60 -24.82
CA GLU A 31 10.55 -7.95 -25.93
C GLU A 31 9.91 -6.62 -25.50
N THR A 32 9.89 -5.66 -26.40
CA THR A 32 9.34 -4.33 -26.13
C THR A 32 7.83 -4.36 -26.05
N LEU A 33 7.30 -3.83 -24.94
CA LEU A 33 5.88 -3.51 -24.79
C LEU A 33 5.64 -2.07 -25.24
N MET A 34 4.65 -1.89 -26.11
CA MET A 34 4.19 -0.56 -26.56
C MET A 34 2.75 -0.36 -26.09
N ASN A 35 2.50 0.75 -25.42
CA ASN A 35 1.16 1.16 -25.00
C ASN A 35 0.91 2.60 -25.43
N PRO A 36 0.56 2.83 -26.71
CA PRO A 36 0.31 4.17 -27.24
C PRO A 36 -0.84 4.88 -26.52
N ASP A 37 -1.88 4.17 -26.14
CA ASP A 37 -3.03 4.77 -25.42
C ASP A 37 -2.61 5.37 -24.08
N LEU A 38 -1.69 4.70 -23.37
CA LEU A 38 -1.14 5.26 -22.13
C LEU A 38 -0.24 6.46 -22.43
N ALA A 39 0.56 6.40 -23.50
CA ALA A 39 1.39 7.53 -23.90
C ALA A 39 0.55 8.77 -24.21
N ASP A 40 -0.53 8.61 -24.99
CA ASP A 40 -1.48 9.69 -25.29
C ASP A 40 -2.14 10.25 -24.02
N THR A 41 -2.50 9.37 -23.08
CA THR A 41 -3.09 9.79 -21.79
C THR A 41 -2.10 10.60 -20.96
N LEU A 42 -0.86 10.15 -20.85
CA LEU A 42 0.18 10.86 -20.11
C LEU A 42 0.55 12.18 -20.77
N GLU A 43 0.65 12.21 -22.10
CA GLU A 43 0.89 13.44 -22.85
C GLU A 43 -0.24 14.45 -22.65
N ARG A 44 -1.49 13.98 -22.61
CA ARG A 44 -2.64 14.82 -22.35
C ARG A 44 -2.60 15.39 -20.93
N ILE A 45 -2.32 14.57 -19.90
CA ILE A 45 -2.15 15.05 -18.52
C ILE A 45 -1.04 16.10 -18.44
N ALA A 46 0.07 15.88 -19.13
CA ALA A 46 1.17 16.85 -19.16
C ALA A 46 0.78 18.19 -19.78
N LYS A 47 -0.09 18.17 -20.80
CA LYS A 47 -0.54 19.40 -21.52
C LYS A 47 -1.69 20.12 -20.84
N VAL A 48 -2.67 19.39 -20.33
CA VAL A 48 -3.94 19.94 -19.85
C VAL A 48 -3.97 20.03 -18.31
N GLY A 49 -3.18 19.20 -17.61
CA GLY A 49 -3.12 19.15 -16.17
C GLY A 49 -3.92 17.98 -15.57
N ALA A 50 -3.75 17.77 -14.28
CA ALA A 50 -4.37 16.67 -13.55
C ALA A 50 -5.91 16.74 -13.48
N ASP A 51 -6.47 17.93 -13.57
CA ASP A 51 -7.95 18.13 -13.51
C ASP A 51 -8.66 17.39 -14.64
N ASP A 52 -8.03 17.21 -15.80
CA ASP A 52 -8.62 16.46 -16.91
C ASP A 52 -8.87 14.98 -16.57
N PHE A 53 -8.09 14.42 -15.65
CA PHE A 53 -8.30 13.05 -15.16
C PHE A 53 -9.56 12.93 -14.29
N TYR A 54 -9.91 13.97 -13.56
CA TYR A 54 -11.05 13.94 -12.63
C TYR A 54 -12.32 14.54 -13.22
N ASN A 55 -12.21 15.60 -14.01
CA ASN A 55 -13.34 16.37 -14.51
C ASN A 55 -13.41 16.50 -16.03
N GLY A 56 -12.33 16.14 -16.74
CA GLY A 56 -12.23 16.37 -18.18
C GLY A 56 -12.49 15.14 -19.04
N GLU A 57 -11.86 15.13 -20.21
CA GLU A 57 -12.07 14.07 -21.22
C GLU A 57 -11.60 12.69 -20.73
N ILE A 58 -10.54 12.62 -19.93
CA ILE A 58 -10.08 11.33 -19.38
C ILE A 58 -11.16 10.77 -18.46
N ALA A 59 -11.74 11.57 -17.56
CA ALA A 59 -12.84 11.14 -16.69
C ALA A 59 -14.04 10.61 -17.48
N GLN A 60 -14.42 11.30 -18.55
CA GLN A 60 -15.53 10.87 -19.40
C GLN A 60 -15.24 9.53 -20.11
N LYS A 61 -14.01 9.33 -20.61
CA LYS A 61 -13.60 8.06 -21.21
C LYS A 61 -13.63 6.91 -20.20
N ILE A 62 -13.13 7.14 -18.98
CA ILE A 62 -13.18 6.15 -17.90
C ILE A 62 -14.64 5.79 -17.56
N ALA A 63 -15.48 6.79 -17.34
CA ALA A 63 -16.90 6.58 -17.00
C ALA A 63 -17.64 5.83 -18.12
N ALA A 64 -17.39 6.16 -19.38
CA ALA A 64 -17.99 5.48 -20.54
C ALA A 64 -17.56 4.02 -20.63
N ASP A 65 -16.29 3.73 -20.43
CA ASP A 65 -15.77 2.35 -20.42
C ASP A 65 -16.35 1.54 -19.24
N MET A 66 -16.44 2.14 -18.05
CA MET A 66 -17.07 1.54 -16.89
C MET A 66 -18.54 1.21 -17.16
N ALA A 67 -19.31 2.14 -17.70
CA ALA A 67 -20.72 1.92 -18.04
C ALA A 67 -20.90 0.78 -19.07
N LEU A 68 -20.04 0.76 -20.09
CA LEU A 68 -20.09 -0.26 -21.14
C LEU A 68 -19.78 -1.67 -20.62
N ASN A 69 -18.89 -1.79 -19.64
CA ASN A 69 -18.37 -3.06 -19.13
C ASN A 69 -18.98 -3.47 -17.77
N GLY A 70 -20.01 -2.77 -17.28
CA GLY A 70 -20.67 -3.09 -16.01
C GLY A 70 -19.84 -2.71 -14.77
N GLY A 71 -18.93 -1.76 -14.91
CA GLY A 71 -18.19 -1.17 -13.78
C GLY A 71 -19.05 -0.20 -12.98
N LEU A 72 -18.59 0.14 -11.77
CA LEU A 72 -19.35 0.96 -10.82
C LEU A 72 -18.89 2.43 -10.80
N LEU A 73 -17.69 2.73 -11.26
CA LEU A 73 -17.12 4.06 -11.20
C LEU A 73 -17.80 5.00 -12.22
N THR A 74 -18.30 6.15 -11.74
CA THR A 74 -18.97 7.16 -12.55
C THR A 74 -18.12 8.42 -12.72
N ALA A 75 -18.49 9.29 -13.67
CA ALA A 75 -17.86 10.60 -13.81
C ALA A 75 -18.05 11.47 -12.55
N GLN A 76 -19.17 11.29 -11.84
CA GLN A 76 -19.43 12.00 -10.59
C GLN A 76 -18.50 11.54 -9.47
N ASP A 77 -18.20 10.25 -9.38
CA ASP A 77 -17.25 9.72 -8.39
C ASP A 77 -15.85 10.29 -8.63
N LEU A 78 -15.42 10.37 -9.89
CA LEU A 78 -14.15 11.00 -10.25
C LEU A 78 -14.13 12.49 -9.90
N GLY A 79 -15.17 13.23 -10.25
CA GLY A 79 -15.27 14.67 -9.98
C GLY A 79 -15.41 15.02 -8.49
N ASN A 80 -15.95 14.11 -7.68
CA ASN A 80 -16.05 14.27 -6.23
C ASN A 80 -14.76 13.86 -5.49
N TYR A 81 -13.81 13.23 -6.18
CA TYR A 81 -12.56 12.84 -5.54
C TYR A 81 -11.74 14.06 -5.14
N SER A 82 -11.27 14.07 -3.92
CA SER A 82 -10.37 15.09 -3.39
C SER A 82 -9.14 14.46 -2.76
N ILE A 83 -8.00 15.08 -2.97
CA ILE A 83 -6.77 14.71 -2.26
C ILE A 83 -6.81 15.31 -0.86
N GLU A 84 -6.26 14.59 0.10
CA GLU A 84 -6.07 15.08 1.45
C GLU A 84 -4.59 15.36 1.70
N GLU A 85 -4.27 16.57 2.11
CA GLU A 85 -2.94 16.95 2.57
C GLU A 85 -2.88 16.80 4.09
N LYS A 86 -2.05 15.89 4.57
CA LYS A 86 -1.89 15.61 6.00
C LYS A 86 -0.43 15.68 6.41
N THR A 87 -0.18 16.19 7.61
CA THR A 87 1.14 16.07 8.22
C THR A 87 1.47 14.58 8.43
N PRO A 88 2.62 14.08 7.95
CA PRO A 88 2.98 12.68 8.14
C PRO A 88 3.02 12.27 9.61
N LEU A 89 2.75 11.01 9.90
CA LEU A 89 3.05 10.45 11.21
C LEU A 89 4.55 10.51 11.45
N LYS A 90 4.91 10.88 12.67
CA LYS A 90 6.31 10.95 13.11
C LYS A 90 6.53 10.10 14.35
N THR A 91 7.64 9.40 14.40
CA THR A 91 8.21 8.84 15.63
C THR A 91 9.71 9.02 15.65
N ASN A 92 10.33 8.87 16.81
CA ASN A 92 11.77 8.72 16.92
C ASN A 92 12.09 7.26 17.20
N TYR A 93 13.06 6.71 16.47
CA TYR A 93 13.56 5.36 16.69
C TYR A 93 15.08 5.42 16.83
N ARG A 94 15.59 5.15 18.02
CA ARG A 94 17.02 5.13 18.32
C ARG A 94 17.76 6.40 17.87
N GLY A 95 17.14 7.56 18.09
CA GLY A 95 17.69 8.87 17.72
C GLY A 95 17.43 9.30 16.27
N LEU A 96 16.79 8.47 15.46
CA LEU A 96 16.41 8.79 14.09
C LEU A 96 14.94 9.19 14.02
N ASP A 97 14.64 10.30 13.39
CA ASP A 97 13.28 10.71 13.08
C ASP A 97 12.75 9.89 11.90
N VAL A 98 11.63 9.20 12.12
CA VAL A 98 10.95 8.38 11.11
C VAL A 98 9.63 9.04 10.77
N PHE A 99 9.41 9.28 9.48
CA PHE A 99 8.17 9.81 8.94
C PHE A 99 7.48 8.75 8.09
N THR A 100 6.16 8.65 8.18
CA THR A 100 5.38 7.65 7.45
C THR A 100 3.96 8.13 7.18
N SER A 101 3.20 7.35 6.36
CA SER A 101 1.84 7.68 5.97
C SER A 101 0.86 7.64 7.14
N ASN A 102 -0.14 8.52 7.06
CA ASN A 102 -1.31 8.48 7.95
C ASN A 102 -2.24 7.31 7.63
N PRO A 103 -3.17 6.94 8.55
CA PRO A 103 -4.28 6.07 8.21
C PRO A 103 -5.09 6.61 7.00
N PRO A 104 -5.65 5.71 6.20
CA PRO A 104 -5.73 4.25 6.34
C PRO A 104 -4.45 3.49 5.96
N GLY A 105 -3.37 4.20 5.61
CA GLY A 105 -2.10 3.57 5.25
C GLY A 105 -1.43 2.82 6.41
N GLY A 106 -0.49 1.93 6.07
CA GLY A 106 0.21 1.06 7.02
C GLY A 106 1.22 1.75 7.95
N GLY A 107 1.39 3.08 7.84
CA GLY A 107 2.39 3.81 8.61
C GLY A 107 2.21 3.72 10.12
N ILE A 108 0.98 3.64 10.60
CA ILE A 108 0.70 3.45 12.03
C ILE A 108 1.28 2.15 12.58
N MET A 109 1.19 1.04 11.80
CA MET A 109 1.81 -0.23 12.17
C MET A 109 3.34 -0.10 12.26
N LEU A 110 3.95 0.62 11.30
CA LEU A 110 5.39 0.83 11.31
C LEU A 110 5.82 1.59 12.57
N VAL A 111 5.12 2.67 12.90
CA VAL A 111 5.39 3.45 14.13
C VAL A 111 5.27 2.58 15.38
N GLU A 112 4.20 1.81 15.49
CA GLU A 112 3.97 0.90 16.61
C GLU A 112 5.07 -0.16 16.71
N MET A 113 5.40 -0.84 15.62
CA MET A 113 6.47 -1.84 15.58
C MET A 113 7.81 -1.25 16.01
N LEU A 114 8.20 -0.11 15.47
CA LEU A 114 9.46 0.55 15.84
C LEU A 114 9.49 0.94 17.31
N ASN A 115 8.39 1.51 17.82
CA ASN A 115 8.28 1.88 19.23
C ASN A 115 8.35 0.67 20.17
N ILE A 116 7.78 -0.47 19.80
CA ILE A 116 7.89 -1.73 20.58
C ILE A 116 9.33 -2.25 20.50
N LEU A 117 9.92 -2.35 19.31
CA LEU A 117 11.27 -2.87 19.09
C LEU A 117 12.37 -2.04 19.77
N GLU A 118 12.13 -0.75 20.00
CA GLU A 118 13.07 0.13 20.68
C GLU A 118 13.32 -0.29 22.14
N ASN A 119 12.40 -1.04 22.76
CA ASN A 119 12.55 -1.54 24.13
C ASN A 119 13.47 -2.77 24.23
N PHE A 120 13.94 -3.32 23.10
CA PHE A 120 14.80 -4.49 23.06
C PHE A 120 16.18 -4.13 22.52
N ASN A 121 17.23 -4.71 23.10
CA ASN A 121 18.59 -4.56 22.57
C ASN A 121 18.86 -5.57 21.44
N LEU A 122 18.26 -5.31 20.25
CA LEU A 122 18.38 -6.20 19.10
C LEU A 122 19.82 -6.32 18.57
N GLN A 123 20.72 -5.37 18.90
CA GLN A 123 22.11 -5.38 18.45
C GLN A 123 22.95 -6.45 19.16
N GLU A 124 22.55 -6.83 20.39
CA GLU A 124 23.21 -7.89 21.16
C GLU A 124 22.73 -9.29 20.75
N LEU A 125 21.67 -9.39 19.95
CA LEU A 125 21.17 -10.65 19.46
C LEU A 125 21.83 -10.99 18.14
N GLU A 126 22.19 -12.26 17.97
CA GLU A 126 22.65 -12.75 16.67
C GLU A 126 21.54 -12.60 15.64
N HIS A 127 21.89 -12.10 14.46
CA HIS A 127 20.93 -11.89 13.37
C HIS A 127 20.23 -13.21 13.00
N ASN A 128 18.90 -13.18 12.94
CA ASN A 128 18.06 -14.36 12.73
C ASN A 128 18.17 -15.45 13.82
N SER A 129 18.69 -15.14 14.99
CA SER A 129 18.60 -16.06 16.14
C SER A 129 17.13 -16.30 16.51
N LEU A 130 16.87 -17.39 17.24
CA LEU A 130 15.52 -17.73 17.71
C LEU A 130 14.88 -16.56 18.48
N GLU A 131 15.64 -15.92 19.35
CA GLU A 131 15.15 -14.81 20.17
C GLU A 131 14.89 -13.55 19.32
N TYR A 132 15.78 -13.23 18.36
CA TYR A 132 15.57 -12.15 17.41
C TYR A 132 14.26 -12.34 16.63
N ILE A 133 14.08 -13.53 16.03
CA ILE A 133 12.89 -13.88 15.26
C ILE A 133 11.63 -13.82 16.15
N ARG A 134 11.71 -14.32 17.39
CA ARG A 134 10.62 -14.28 18.35
C ARG A 134 10.15 -12.85 18.62
N ILE A 135 11.07 -11.96 18.99
CA ILE A 135 10.77 -10.57 19.32
C ILE A 135 10.14 -9.86 18.11
N VAL A 136 10.76 -9.97 16.93
CA VAL A 136 10.25 -9.33 15.72
C VAL A 136 8.87 -9.87 15.33
N SER A 137 8.69 -11.19 15.37
CA SER A 137 7.41 -11.83 15.01
C SER A 137 6.30 -11.46 15.98
N GLU A 138 6.56 -11.44 17.29
CA GLU A 138 5.56 -11.04 18.30
C GLU A 138 5.19 -9.56 18.18
N THR A 139 6.17 -8.71 17.87
CA THR A 139 5.93 -7.28 17.57
C THR A 139 5.02 -7.12 16.36
N MET A 140 5.34 -7.80 15.25
CA MET A 140 4.52 -7.75 14.04
C MET A 140 3.10 -8.24 14.26
N LYS A 141 2.92 -9.35 15.00
CA LYS A 141 1.60 -9.88 15.32
C LYS A 141 0.74 -8.88 16.11
N ARG A 142 1.32 -8.21 17.10
CA ARG A 142 0.58 -7.24 17.94
C ARG A 142 0.18 -6.01 17.15
N ALA A 143 1.08 -5.45 16.36
CA ALA A 143 0.75 -4.34 15.48
C ALA A 143 -0.28 -4.73 14.40
N THR A 144 -0.25 -5.98 13.92
CA THR A 144 -1.28 -6.49 13.00
C THR A 144 -2.66 -6.57 13.68
N ILE A 145 -2.71 -7.09 14.92
CA ILE A 145 -3.96 -7.18 15.70
C ILE A 145 -4.55 -5.79 15.92
N ASP A 146 -3.72 -4.83 16.34
CA ASP A 146 -4.16 -3.46 16.58
C ASP A 146 -4.63 -2.77 15.29
N LYS A 147 -3.90 -2.98 14.18
CA LYS A 147 -4.32 -2.50 12.86
C LYS A 147 -5.67 -3.09 12.47
N ASP A 148 -5.85 -4.40 12.56
CA ASP A 148 -7.10 -5.06 12.13
C ASP A 148 -8.29 -4.66 13.01
N ARG A 149 -8.03 -4.31 14.28
CA ARG A 149 -9.05 -3.92 15.23
C ARG A 149 -9.44 -2.45 15.15
N PHE A 150 -8.49 -1.55 14.89
CA PHE A 150 -8.67 -0.12 15.09
C PHE A 150 -8.41 0.75 13.86
N VAL A 151 -7.74 0.23 12.83
CA VAL A 151 -7.33 1.07 11.69
C VAL A 151 -8.24 0.85 10.49
N GLY A 152 -8.82 1.93 10.03
CA GLY A 152 -9.65 1.99 8.83
C GLY A 152 -9.62 3.41 8.26
N ASP A 153 -10.55 3.72 7.38
CA ASP A 153 -10.68 5.07 6.87
C ASP A 153 -11.14 6.01 8.00
N PRO A 154 -10.36 7.06 8.35
CA PRO A 154 -10.68 7.97 9.44
C PRO A 154 -11.97 8.79 9.21
N ASN A 155 -12.50 8.82 7.99
CA ASN A 155 -13.80 9.42 7.71
C ASN A 155 -14.97 8.55 8.23
N PHE A 156 -14.73 7.28 8.52
CA PHE A 156 -15.76 6.32 8.94
C PHE A 156 -15.49 5.69 10.30
N VAL A 157 -14.23 5.69 10.77
CA VAL A 157 -13.85 5.07 12.05
C VAL A 157 -12.95 5.98 12.88
N GLU A 158 -13.19 5.97 14.18
CA GLU A 158 -12.31 6.66 15.13
C GLU A 158 -11.09 5.79 15.44
N ILE A 159 -9.92 6.29 15.09
CA ILE A 159 -8.64 5.59 15.27
C ILE A 159 -7.96 6.14 16.53
N PRO A 160 -7.63 5.30 17.54
CA PRO A 160 -6.94 5.75 18.74
C PRO A 160 -5.45 6.01 18.47
N LEU A 161 -5.17 6.95 17.55
CA LEU A 161 -3.86 7.24 17.02
C LEU A 161 -2.84 7.56 18.11
N ALA A 162 -3.21 8.44 19.05
CA ALA A 162 -2.34 8.85 20.15
C ALA A 162 -1.92 7.67 21.03
N LYS A 163 -2.79 6.67 21.22
CA LYS A 163 -2.48 5.44 21.98
C LYS A 163 -1.50 4.59 21.18
N LEU A 164 -1.85 4.21 19.95
CA LEU A 164 -1.10 3.24 19.14
C LEU A 164 0.30 3.74 18.77
N THR A 165 0.49 5.06 18.67
CA THR A 165 1.81 5.66 18.39
C THR A 165 2.61 6.03 19.64
N SER A 166 2.05 5.80 20.84
CA SER A 166 2.73 6.22 22.07
C SER A 166 3.83 5.25 22.52
N LYS A 167 4.94 5.80 22.99
CA LYS A 167 6.04 5.02 23.59
C LYS A 167 5.58 4.26 24.85
N LYS A 168 4.63 4.83 25.60
CA LYS A 168 4.06 4.18 26.79
C LYS A 168 3.35 2.88 26.42
N TYR A 169 2.45 2.92 25.44
CA TYR A 169 1.75 1.74 24.96
C TYR A 169 2.73 0.68 24.45
N ALA A 170 3.69 1.10 23.64
CA ALA A 170 4.73 0.22 23.13
C ALA A 170 5.56 -0.46 24.23
N HIS A 171 5.87 0.26 25.32
CA HIS A 171 6.55 -0.29 26.49
C HIS A 171 5.67 -1.32 27.23
N ASP A 172 4.38 -1.03 27.40
CA ASP A 172 3.46 -1.99 28.02
C ASP A 172 3.34 -3.28 27.19
N VAL A 173 3.32 -3.16 25.86
CA VAL A 173 3.31 -4.30 24.93
C VAL A 173 4.64 -5.07 24.96
N SER A 174 5.79 -4.38 25.03
CA SER A 174 7.09 -5.05 25.08
C SER A 174 7.23 -5.96 26.31
N LYS A 175 6.67 -5.57 27.45
CA LYS A 175 6.65 -6.40 28.68
C LYS A 175 5.90 -7.72 28.50
N LEU A 176 4.85 -7.77 27.67
CA LEU A 176 4.14 -9.01 27.37
C LEU A 176 5.04 -9.94 26.55
N ILE A 177 5.79 -9.35 25.59
CA ILE A 177 6.76 -10.10 24.78
C ILE A 177 7.90 -10.65 25.64
N GLU A 178 8.43 -9.86 26.57
CA GLU A 178 9.47 -10.28 27.51
C GLU A 178 9.03 -11.46 28.39
N LYS A 179 7.77 -11.46 28.84
CA LYS A 179 7.16 -12.57 29.59
C LYS A 179 6.94 -13.82 28.77
N GLY A 180 7.18 -13.79 27.46
CA GLY A 180 6.95 -14.92 26.56
C GLY A 180 5.48 -15.11 26.18
N GLU A 181 4.63 -14.14 26.42
CA GLU A 181 3.22 -14.18 26.00
C GLU A 181 3.10 -14.13 24.48
N LYS A 182 2.43 -15.13 23.92
CA LYS A 182 2.22 -15.25 22.47
C LYS A 182 0.92 -14.57 22.08
N ALA A 183 1.00 -13.67 21.10
CA ALA A 183 -0.18 -13.10 20.47
C ALA A 183 -0.73 -14.07 19.41
N ALA A 184 -2.07 -14.19 19.33
CA ALA A 184 -2.78 -14.93 18.30
C ALA A 184 -3.40 -13.96 17.30
N VAL A 185 -2.98 -13.99 16.05
CA VAL A 185 -3.61 -13.23 14.98
C VAL A 185 -4.77 -14.06 14.44
N GLU A 186 -5.99 -13.65 14.74
CA GLU A 186 -7.19 -14.25 14.19
C GLU A 186 -7.38 -13.77 12.76
N ARG A 187 -7.16 -14.63 11.79
CA ARG A 187 -7.53 -14.34 10.42
C ARG A 187 -9.01 -14.63 10.24
N LEU A 188 -9.79 -13.58 10.04
CA LEU A 188 -11.24 -13.66 9.84
C LEU A 188 -11.65 -14.49 8.62
N ASN A 189 -10.74 -14.71 7.66
CA ASN A 189 -11.00 -15.58 6.51
C ASN A 189 -9.71 -16.17 5.93
N PRO A 190 -9.46 -17.48 6.09
CA PRO A 190 -8.28 -18.15 5.54
C PRO A 190 -8.25 -18.18 4.00
N PHE A 191 -9.37 -17.84 3.34
CA PHE A 191 -9.50 -17.79 1.87
C PHE A 191 -9.30 -16.38 1.29
N TYR A 192 -9.19 -15.34 2.11
CA TYR A 192 -8.81 -13.99 1.65
C TYR A 192 -7.29 -13.86 1.61
N GLU A 193 -6.69 -14.39 0.57
CA GLU A 193 -5.38 -13.93 0.17
C GLU A 193 -5.56 -12.56 -0.50
N SER A 194 -5.01 -11.50 0.11
CA SER A 194 -4.77 -10.24 -0.60
C SER A 194 -3.86 -10.56 -1.79
N LYS A 195 -4.42 -10.52 -2.98
CA LYS A 195 -3.78 -11.18 -4.11
C LYS A 195 -2.67 -10.38 -4.73
N ASP A 196 -2.75 -9.06 -4.75
CA ASP A 196 -1.74 -8.28 -5.47
C ASP A 196 -1.67 -6.85 -4.94
N THR A 197 -0.45 -6.38 -4.75
CA THR A 197 -0.16 -4.97 -4.51
C THR A 197 1.03 -4.56 -5.38
N THR A 198 0.99 -3.34 -5.90
CA THR A 198 2.11 -2.76 -6.63
C THR A 198 2.37 -1.37 -6.09
N GLN A 199 3.63 -1.07 -5.83
CA GLN A 199 4.06 0.26 -5.43
C GLN A 199 5.16 0.74 -6.37
N VAL A 200 5.07 1.98 -6.77
CA VAL A 200 6.14 2.72 -7.45
C VAL A 200 6.52 3.89 -6.57
N SER A 201 7.80 3.98 -6.23
CA SER A 201 8.36 5.14 -5.55
C SER A 201 9.32 5.86 -6.48
N VAL A 202 9.15 7.16 -6.59
CA VAL A 202 9.97 8.00 -7.45
C VAL A 202 10.64 9.08 -6.59
N VAL A 203 11.93 9.27 -6.77
CA VAL A 203 12.66 10.39 -6.16
C VAL A 203 13.31 11.16 -7.31
N ASP A 204 13.02 12.45 -7.40
CA ASP A 204 13.62 13.32 -8.40
C ASP A 204 14.99 13.88 -7.94
N LYS A 205 15.63 14.63 -8.81
CA LYS A 205 16.94 15.26 -8.52
C LYS A 205 16.88 16.34 -7.45
N GLU A 206 15.73 16.94 -7.21
CA GLU A 206 15.46 17.88 -6.14
C GLU A 206 15.11 17.20 -4.81
N ARG A 207 15.10 15.83 -4.77
CA ARG A 207 14.74 14.98 -3.63
C ARG A 207 13.26 15.00 -3.25
N ASN A 208 12.37 15.40 -4.16
CA ASN A 208 10.95 15.15 -3.96
C ASN A 208 10.68 13.65 -4.10
N ALA A 209 9.97 13.08 -3.15
CA ALA A 209 9.62 11.67 -3.13
C ALA A 209 8.11 11.49 -3.30
N PHE A 210 7.73 10.56 -4.19
CA PHE A 210 6.34 10.24 -4.55
C PHE A 210 6.07 8.74 -4.38
#